data_28705ade1cbe0a813caca5b1feafc763
#
_entry.id   28705ade1cbe0a813caca5b1feafc763
#
_cell.length_a   1.000
_cell.length_b   1.000
_cell.length_c   1.000
_cell.angle_alpha   90.00
_cell.angle_beta   90.00
_cell.angle_gamma   90.00
#
_symmetry.space_group_name_H-M   'P 1'
#
loop_
_entity.id
_entity.type
_entity.pdbx_description
1 polymer ?
#
loop_
_entity_poly.entity_id
_entity_poly.type
_entity_poly.pdbx_seq_one_letter_code
_entity_poly.pdbx_strand_id
1 'polypeptide(L)'
;VKRLLLLSLAVFSVALLARETAFAQAITGVVTNGTSGKPAGGIEVVLVDPMQGMSELVKTTTDPQGKFSLQAGAAQGPRLVRASRDGVNYFRMAPPGTNNVAIEVYDAAKRVDHIEGTANVIRIQADGSTLQVVELFAVKNASSPPRTLTADPGFEVAIPEGAQLSGADAQGPNGQPISISPQQLAPKGHYSLPYPLKPGETRFQVAYELPYHGEATFSPTLLHSWDHLVLVLPPSLAWKPKNAALFQHMEDQPASEGNVQIASNVKPGQDLSFRISGTGSFPSPEEAAQSGPPSNRDSRPGGGLGPPIDAPDALAKYRWVILGALAVVLAGGAYISVTRGPKPVAASPAPPAQTTSTATATSGNALLEAMKDELFQLEVERQQGVITQEDYDKQKAALDQTLKRALARTRRDNV
;
A
#
# COMPACT_ATOMS: atom_id res chain seq x y z
N VAL A 1 -50.47 44.94 -21.08
CA VAL A 1 -49.02 45.15 -21.05
C VAL A 1 -48.52 45.30 -19.59
N LYS A 2 -49.14 46.18 -18.77
CA LYS A 2 -48.72 46.38 -17.34
C LYS A 2 -48.86 45.13 -16.46
N ARG A 3 -49.88 44.28 -16.66
CA ARG A 3 -50.05 43.04 -15.89
C ARG A 3 -49.05 41.96 -16.29
N LEU A 4 -48.61 41.89 -17.55
CA LEU A 4 -47.60 40.94 -17.98
C LEU A 4 -46.20 41.33 -17.45
N LEU A 5 -45.90 42.64 -17.36
CA LEU A 5 -44.64 43.13 -16.80
C LEU A 5 -44.52 42.87 -15.30
N LEU A 6 -45.63 42.95 -14.56
CA LEU A 6 -45.67 42.64 -13.12
C LEU A 6 -45.52 41.11 -12.83
N LEU A 7 -46.04 40.27 -13.70
CA LEU A 7 -45.87 38.83 -13.59
C LEU A 7 -44.42 38.41 -13.92
N SER A 8 -43.79 39.00 -14.92
CA SER A 8 -42.39 38.73 -15.26
C SER A 8 -41.43 39.20 -14.17
N LEU A 9 -41.72 40.32 -13.50
CA LEU A 9 -40.91 40.83 -12.39
C LEU A 9 -41.03 39.93 -11.14
N ALA A 10 -42.26 39.41 -10.87
CA ALA A 10 -42.49 38.50 -9.77
C ALA A 10 -41.81 37.13 -9.96
N VAL A 11 -41.82 36.57 -11.17
CA VAL A 11 -41.09 35.32 -11.51
C VAL A 11 -39.57 35.50 -11.44
N PHE A 12 -39.07 36.66 -11.85
CA PHE A 12 -37.62 36.96 -11.75
C PHE A 12 -37.18 37.16 -10.29
N SER A 13 -38.04 37.73 -9.42
CA SER A 13 -37.75 37.87 -7.99
C SER A 13 -37.74 36.52 -7.22
N VAL A 14 -38.59 35.57 -7.63
CA VAL A 14 -38.60 34.21 -7.01
C VAL A 14 -37.40 33.40 -7.47
N ALA A 15 -36.92 33.55 -8.70
CA ALA A 15 -35.72 32.92 -9.20
C ALA A 15 -34.41 33.44 -8.55
N LEU A 16 -34.40 34.71 -8.06
CA LEU A 16 -33.25 35.23 -7.29
C LEU A 16 -33.19 34.76 -5.85
N LEU A 17 -34.27 34.26 -5.29
CA LEU A 17 -34.34 33.74 -3.91
C LEU A 17 -33.95 32.25 -3.81
N ALA A 18 -33.90 31.53 -4.91
CA ALA A 18 -33.39 30.17 -5.00
C ALA A 18 -31.85 30.15 -5.18
N ARG A 19 -31.12 30.98 -4.45
CA ARG A 19 -29.70 30.67 -4.18
C ARG A 19 -29.71 29.49 -3.23
N GLU A 20 -29.61 28.31 -3.77
CA GLU A 20 -29.22 27.14 -2.99
C GLU A 20 -27.92 27.54 -2.27
N THR A 21 -28.02 27.74 -0.98
CA THR A 21 -26.84 27.73 -0.13
C THR A 21 -26.27 26.34 -0.28
N ALA A 22 -25.26 26.19 -1.13
CA ALA A 22 -24.44 24.99 -1.13
C ALA A 22 -23.91 24.88 0.29
N PHE A 23 -24.56 24.06 1.12
CA PHE A 23 -24.09 23.77 2.45
C PHE A 23 -22.73 23.11 2.27
N ALA A 24 -21.68 23.88 2.56
CA ALA A 24 -20.35 23.33 2.65
C ALA A 24 -20.44 22.17 3.65
N GLN A 25 -20.24 20.95 3.18
CA GLN A 25 -20.32 19.77 4.01
C GLN A 25 -19.27 19.88 5.11
N ALA A 26 -19.72 20.06 6.35
CA ALA A 26 -18.84 20.11 7.50
C ALA A 26 -18.53 18.69 7.97
N ILE A 27 -17.25 18.39 8.16
CA ILE A 27 -16.80 17.19 8.84
C ILE A 27 -16.65 17.55 10.31
N THR A 28 -17.49 16.99 11.15
CA THR A 28 -17.42 17.14 12.61
C THR A 28 -16.78 15.91 13.23
N GLY A 29 -16.41 15.98 14.49
CA GLY A 29 -15.89 14.80 15.18
C GLY A 29 -15.45 15.05 16.60
N VAL A 30 -14.88 14.02 17.19
CA VAL A 30 -14.33 14.06 18.54
C VAL A 30 -12.92 13.48 18.55
N VAL A 31 -12.00 14.15 19.25
CA VAL A 31 -10.67 13.63 19.56
C VAL A 31 -10.66 13.18 21.01
N THR A 32 -10.26 11.92 21.23
CA THR A 32 -10.09 11.35 22.57
C THR A 32 -8.62 11.04 22.83
N ASN A 33 -8.17 11.20 24.07
CA ASN A 33 -6.86 10.75 24.49
C ASN A 33 -6.97 9.30 24.99
N GLY A 34 -6.51 8.34 24.20
CA GLY A 34 -6.54 6.92 24.53
C GLY A 34 -5.65 6.53 25.70
N THR A 35 -4.65 7.34 26.07
CA THR A 35 -3.83 7.13 27.28
C THR A 35 -4.63 7.34 28.54
N SER A 36 -5.46 8.38 28.58
CA SER A 36 -6.24 8.76 29.76
C SER A 36 -7.72 8.39 29.68
N GLY A 37 -8.22 8.01 28.51
CA GLY A 37 -9.64 7.78 28.24
C GLY A 37 -10.50 9.05 28.24
N LYS A 38 -9.91 10.25 28.25
CA LYS A 38 -10.61 11.53 28.36
C LYS A 38 -10.69 12.26 27.01
N PRO A 39 -11.67 13.17 26.81
CA PRO A 39 -11.65 14.06 25.67
C PRO A 39 -10.32 14.84 25.56
N ALA A 40 -9.83 15.01 24.35
CA ALA A 40 -8.57 15.72 24.09
C ALA A 40 -8.87 17.14 23.55
N GLY A 41 -8.91 18.12 24.43
CA GLY A 41 -9.05 19.53 24.07
C GLY A 41 -7.72 20.16 23.65
N GLY A 42 -7.79 21.21 22.82
CA GLY A 42 -6.62 21.94 22.35
C GLY A 42 -5.77 21.21 21.30
N ILE A 43 -6.29 20.17 20.68
CA ILE A 43 -5.63 19.40 19.64
C ILE A 43 -5.84 20.08 18.28
N GLU A 44 -4.76 20.32 17.54
CA GLU A 44 -4.86 20.75 16.15
C GLU A 44 -5.42 19.60 15.28
N VAL A 45 -6.47 19.90 14.53
CA VAL A 45 -7.11 18.98 13.59
C VAL A 45 -7.10 19.60 12.20
N VAL A 46 -6.59 18.85 11.22
CA VAL A 46 -6.39 19.31 9.85
C VAL A 46 -7.08 18.35 8.88
N LEU A 47 -7.82 18.93 7.93
CA LEU A 47 -8.35 18.18 6.79
C LEU A 47 -7.29 18.16 5.68
N VAL A 48 -6.97 16.98 5.19
CA VAL A 48 -5.90 16.74 4.22
C VAL A 48 -6.46 16.06 2.97
N ASP A 49 -6.00 16.50 1.79
CA ASP A 49 -6.31 15.86 0.53
C ASP A 49 -5.19 14.88 0.13
N PRO A 50 -5.43 13.56 0.21
CA PRO A 50 -4.42 12.58 -0.15
C PRO A 50 -4.15 12.53 -1.66
N MET A 51 -5.12 12.94 -2.51
CA MET A 51 -4.98 12.93 -3.96
C MET A 51 -4.16 14.12 -4.48
N GLN A 52 -3.99 15.16 -3.66
CA GLN A 52 -3.19 16.35 -3.98
C GLN A 52 -1.89 16.40 -3.16
N GLY A 53 -1.20 15.27 -3.04
CA GLY A 53 0.09 15.22 -2.35
C GLY A 53 0.01 15.54 -0.85
N MET A 54 -1.05 15.13 -0.18
CA MET A 54 -1.27 15.40 1.27
C MET A 54 -1.43 16.89 1.60
N SER A 55 -1.99 17.68 0.66
CA SER A 55 -2.20 19.12 0.87
C SER A 55 -3.19 19.39 2.01
N GLU A 56 -2.87 20.36 2.87
CA GLU A 56 -3.74 20.81 3.94
C GLU A 56 -4.83 21.73 3.38
N LEU A 57 -6.09 21.37 3.59
CA LEU A 57 -7.25 22.13 3.08
C LEU A 57 -7.77 23.13 4.10
N VAL A 58 -8.02 22.66 5.31
CA VAL A 58 -8.56 23.49 6.40
C VAL A 58 -8.10 22.93 7.74
N LYS A 59 -7.92 23.78 8.73
CA LYS A 59 -7.53 23.41 10.09
C LYS A 59 -8.42 24.04 11.15
N THR A 60 -8.51 23.38 12.28
CA THR A 60 -9.22 23.83 13.47
C THR A 60 -8.54 23.30 14.74
N THR A 61 -9.03 23.68 15.90
CA THR A 61 -8.58 23.17 17.20
C THR A 61 -9.78 22.59 17.95
N THR A 62 -9.59 21.48 18.65
CA THR A 62 -10.64 20.87 19.46
C THR A 62 -11.02 21.72 20.65
N ASP A 63 -12.30 21.73 21.00
CA ASP A 63 -12.80 22.34 22.22
C ASP A 63 -12.41 21.50 23.47
N PRO A 64 -12.70 21.99 24.72
CA PRO A 64 -12.37 21.22 25.94
C PRO A 64 -13.05 19.84 26.02
N GLN A 65 -14.13 19.61 25.26
CA GLN A 65 -14.81 18.34 25.15
C GLN A 65 -14.25 17.47 24.00
N GLY A 66 -13.15 17.90 23.37
CA GLY A 66 -12.50 17.20 22.26
C GLY A 66 -13.24 17.34 20.93
N LYS A 67 -14.29 18.14 20.82
CA LYS A 67 -15.07 18.27 19.59
C LYS A 67 -14.40 19.22 18.61
N PHE A 68 -14.54 18.92 17.31
CA PHE A 68 -14.07 19.77 16.23
C PHE A 68 -15.07 19.86 15.08
N SER A 69 -14.92 20.88 14.25
CA SER A 69 -15.68 21.05 13.01
C SER A 69 -14.77 21.63 11.93
N LEU A 70 -14.73 20.97 10.77
CA LEU A 70 -13.94 21.33 9.60
C LEU A 70 -14.88 21.58 8.43
N GLN A 71 -14.80 22.76 7.82
CA GLN A 71 -15.58 23.10 6.62
C GLN A 71 -14.90 22.47 5.38
N ALA A 72 -15.41 21.32 4.94
CA ALA A 72 -14.77 20.52 3.89
C ALA A 72 -14.94 21.08 2.47
N GLY A 73 -15.83 22.09 2.28
CA GLY A 73 -16.21 22.57 0.97
C GLY A 73 -16.97 21.52 0.15
N ALA A 74 -17.22 21.80 -1.13
CA ALA A 74 -17.91 20.90 -2.07
C ALA A 74 -16.95 19.89 -2.75
N ALA A 75 -15.78 19.64 -2.20
CA ALA A 75 -14.78 18.81 -2.83
C ALA A 75 -15.18 17.33 -2.83
N GLN A 76 -15.17 16.72 -4.00
CA GLN A 76 -15.44 15.30 -4.21
C GLN A 76 -14.16 14.49 -4.02
N GLY A 77 -14.23 13.37 -3.29
CA GLY A 77 -13.13 12.46 -3.09
C GLY A 77 -12.87 12.11 -1.61
N PRO A 78 -12.06 11.08 -1.35
CA PRO A 78 -11.70 10.70 0.00
C PRO A 78 -10.82 11.79 0.65
N ARG A 79 -11.04 12.04 1.94
CA ARG A 79 -10.28 12.98 2.76
C ARG A 79 -9.61 12.25 3.91
N LEU A 80 -8.52 12.83 4.42
CA LEU A 80 -7.92 12.40 5.67
C LEU A 80 -8.09 13.50 6.72
N VAL A 81 -8.51 13.13 7.91
CA VAL A 81 -8.50 14.02 9.07
C VAL A 81 -7.28 13.67 9.91
N ARG A 82 -6.39 14.63 10.08
CA ARG A 82 -5.17 14.52 10.90
C ARG A 82 -5.37 15.24 12.22
N ALA A 83 -5.12 14.56 13.33
CA ALA A 83 -4.98 15.16 14.65
C ALA A 83 -3.53 15.03 15.11
N SER A 84 -2.95 16.10 15.67
CA SER A 84 -1.53 16.13 16.07
C SER A 84 -1.42 16.29 17.59
N ARG A 85 -0.69 15.37 18.25
CA ARG A 85 -0.40 15.41 19.69
C ARG A 85 1.05 15.05 19.98
N ASP A 86 1.73 15.84 20.77
CA ASP A 86 3.13 15.62 21.16
C ASP A 86 4.08 15.35 19.97
N GLY A 87 3.84 16.02 18.82
CA GLY A 87 4.60 15.84 17.58
C GLY A 87 4.22 14.61 16.78
N VAL A 88 3.24 13.82 17.22
CA VAL A 88 2.77 12.63 16.52
C VAL A 88 1.46 12.90 15.78
N ASN A 89 1.37 12.51 14.53
CA ASN A 89 0.19 12.64 13.69
C ASN A 89 -0.66 11.37 13.70
N TYR A 90 -1.95 11.53 13.93
CA TYR A 90 -2.97 10.47 13.90
C TYR A 90 -3.94 10.75 12.77
N PHE A 91 -4.17 9.77 11.91
CA PHE A 91 -5.00 9.95 10.72
C PHE A 91 -6.26 9.09 10.79
N ARG A 92 -7.35 9.63 10.28
CA ARG A 92 -8.58 8.89 10.04
C ARG A 92 -9.12 9.22 8.65
N MET A 93 -9.41 8.19 7.87
CA MET A 93 -10.06 8.35 6.57
C MET A 93 -11.48 8.87 6.75
N ALA A 94 -11.84 9.86 5.95
CA ALA A 94 -13.20 10.37 5.80
C ALA A 94 -13.63 10.17 4.34
N PRO A 95 -14.26 9.03 4.01
CA PRO A 95 -14.82 8.79 2.68
C PRO A 95 -15.85 9.86 2.30
N PRO A 96 -16.15 10.03 1.01
CA PRO A 96 -17.20 10.95 0.56
C PRO A 96 -18.52 10.68 1.29
N GLY A 97 -19.17 11.77 1.73
CA GLY A 97 -20.41 11.67 2.54
C GLY A 97 -20.21 11.48 4.04
N THR A 98 -18.98 11.29 4.52
CA THR A 98 -18.69 11.23 5.96
C THR A 98 -18.82 12.62 6.57
N ASN A 99 -19.65 12.74 7.60
CA ASN A 99 -19.87 13.98 8.34
C ASN A 99 -19.47 13.90 9.81
N ASN A 100 -19.05 12.71 10.30
CA ASN A 100 -18.59 12.51 11.67
C ASN A 100 -17.36 11.59 11.72
N VAL A 101 -16.29 12.02 12.42
CA VAL A 101 -15.02 11.30 12.51
C VAL A 101 -14.55 11.26 13.98
N ALA A 102 -14.32 10.07 14.50
CA ALA A 102 -13.68 9.88 15.82
C ALA A 102 -12.19 9.59 15.64
N ILE A 103 -11.33 10.34 16.33
CA ILE A 103 -9.88 10.16 16.30
C ILE A 103 -9.38 9.92 17.72
N GLU A 104 -8.54 8.91 17.87
CA GLU A 104 -7.87 8.63 19.12
C GLU A 104 -6.40 9.06 19.02
N VAL A 105 -5.93 9.84 19.98
CA VAL A 105 -4.54 10.30 20.12
C VAL A 105 -3.97 9.79 21.44
N TYR A 106 -2.66 9.65 21.52
CA TYR A 106 -2.00 9.10 22.72
C TYR A 106 -0.89 10.03 23.18
N ASP A 107 -0.61 10.01 24.48
CA ASP A 107 0.55 10.69 25.03
C ASP A 107 1.84 10.05 24.51
N ALA A 108 2.80 10.87 24.11
CA ALA A 108 4.09 10.37 23.68
C ALA A 108 5.01 10.04 24.87
N ALA A 109 5.82 9.00 24.71
CA ALA A 109 6.84 8.61 25.69
C ALA A 109 8.12 8.18 24.96
N LYS A 110 9.28 8.47 25.56
CA LYS A 110 10.59 8.02 25.05
C LYS A 110 10.86 6.54 25.32
N ARG A 111 10.16 5.96 26.29
CA ARG A 111 10.20 4.54 26.66
C ARG A 111 8.82 4.08 27.03
N VAL A 112 8.46 2.89 26.63
CA VAL A 112 7.24 2.19 27.02
C VAL A 112 7.58 0.72 27.26
N ASP A 113 6.79 0.07 28.09
CA ASP A 113 6.88 -1.38 28.30
C ASP A 113 6.06 -2.11 27.24
N HIS A 114 6.32 -3.43 27.08
CA HIS A 114 5.56 -4.32 26.20
C HIS A 114 5.57 -3.90 24.72
N ILE A 115 6.79 -3.69 24.17
CA ILE A 115 7.03 -3.70 22.74
C ILE A 115 7.37 -5.15 22.36
N GLU A 116 6.52 -5.76 21.53
CA GLU A 116 6.57 -7.17 21.15
C GLU A 116 6.82 -7.31 19.66
N GLY A 117 7.78 -8.13 19.25
CA GLY A 117 7.97 -8.54 17.88
C GLY A 117 7.03 -9.71 17.55
N THR A 118 5.96 -9.47 16.81
CA THR A 118 4.97 -10.51 16.48
C THR A 118 5.40 -11.35 15.29
N ALA A 119 5.96 -10.73 14.24
CA ALA A 119 6.47 -11.46 13.09
C ALA A 119 7.63 -10.71 12.40
N ASN A 120 8.64 -11.48 11.98
CA ASN A 120 9.64 -11.05 11.02
C ASN A 120 9.49 -11.94 9.77
N VAL A 121 9.11 -11.36 8.63
CA VAL A 121 8.90 -12.09 7.37
C VAL A 121 10.01 -11.70 6.40
N ILE A 122 10.82 -12.68 6.00
CA ILE A 122 11.92 -12.51 5.05
C ILE A 122 11.53 -13.16 3.74
N ARG A 123 11.30 -12.36 2.72
CA ARG A 123 11.02 -12.82 1.36
C ARG A 123 12.27 -12.64 0.51
N ILE A 124 12.76 -13.72 -0.09
CA ILE A 124 13.97 -13.72 -0.90
C ILE A 124 13.65 -14.24 -2.29
N GLN A 125 14.18 -13.56 -3.31
CA GLN A 125 14.22 -14.05 -4.69
C GLN A 125 15.58 -13.82 -5.29
N ALA A 126 15.96 -14.62 -6.29
CA ALA A 126 17.28 -14.58 -6.92
C ALA A 126 17.15 -14.48 -8.44
N ASP A 127 17.76 -13.47 -9.04
CA ASP A 127 17.77 -13.26 -10.50
C ASP A 127 19.08 -13.72 -11.18
N GLY A 128 19.90 -14.49 -10.46
CA GLY A 128 21.19 -15.02 -10.93
C GLY A 128 22.41 -14.20 -10.54
N SER A 129 22.30 -12.88 -10.43
CA SER A 129 23.41 -12.00 -10.00
C SER A 129 23.15 -11.31 -8.66
N THR A 130 21.89 -11.25 -8.24
CA THR A 130 21.43 -10.49 -7.09
C THR A 130 20.40 -11.29 -6.30
N LEU A 131 20.50 -11.27 -4.98
CA LEU A 131 19.39 -11.62 -4.09
C LEU A 131 18.61 -10.35 -3.79
N GLN A 132 17.34 -10.35 -4.13
CA GLN A 132 16.39 -9.32 -3.73
C GLN A 132 15.67 -9.78 -2.49
N VAL A 133 15.78 -9.00 -1.42
CA VAL A 133 15.20 -9.31 -0.12
C VAL A 133 14.21 -8.23 0.27
N VAL A 134 13.01 -8.65 0.63
CA VAL A 134 12.02 -7.79 1.27
C VAL A 134 11.76 -8.36 2.66
N GLU A 135 12.08 -7.57 3.67
CA GLU A 135 11.92 -7.94 5.07
C GLU A 135 10.84 -7.11 5.72
N LEU A 136 9.87 -7.76 6.34
CA LEU A 136 8.75 -7.13 7.02
C LEU A 136 8.82 -7.44 8.50
N PHE A 137 8.78 -6.38 9.32
CA PHE A 137 8.79 -6.43 10.77
C PHE A 137 7.44 -5.99 11.30
N ALA A 138 6.68 -6.88 11.92
CA ALA A 138 5.43 -6.57 12.61
C ALA A 138 5.71 -6.38 14.10
N VAL A 139 5.57 -5.16 14.58
CA VAL A 139 5.89 -4.74 15.95
C VAL A 139 4.64 -4.25 16.64
N LYS A 140 4.31 -4.85 17.77
CA LYS A 140 3.14 -4.48 18.57
C LYS A 140 3.54 -3.65 19.78
N ASN A 141 2.97 -2.49 19.91
CA ASN A 141 3.00 -1.70 21.12
C ASN A 141 1.78 -2.05 21.98
N ALA A 142 1.99 -2.85 23.02
CA ALA A 142 0.98 -3.30 23.98
C ALA A 142 1.10 -2.57 25.33
N SER A 143 1.66 -1.36 25.33
CA SER A 143 1.88 -0.57 26.57
C SER A 143 0.59 -0.32 27.35
N SER A 144 0.69 -0.35 28.66
CA SER A 144 -0.42 -0.06 29.58
C SER A 144 0.03 0.90 30.69
N PRO A 145 -0.56 2.12 30.77
CA PRO A 145 -1.56 2.67 29.85
C PRO A 145 -1.00 2.83 28.42
N PRO A 146 -1.87 2.81 27.39
CA PRO A 146 -1.42 2.91 26.00
C PRO A 146 -0.75 4.27 25.72
N ARG A 147 0.48 4.24 25.17
CA ARG A 147 1.28 5.42 24.85
C ARG A 147 1.99 5.24 23.51
N THR A 148 2.20 6.33 22.80
CA THR A 148 3.03 6.27 21.59
C THR A 148 4.51 6.34 21.96
N LEU A 149 5.28 5.34 21.54
CA LEU A 149 6.73 5.37 21.70
C LEU A 149 7.35 6.25 20.62
N THR A 150 8.07 7.28 21.06
CA THR A 150 8.84 8.21 20.22
C THR A 150 10.33 8.10 20.56
N ALA A 151 10.87 6.88 20.47
CA ALA A 151 12.28 6.62 20.73
C ALA A 151 13.18 7.35 19.71
N ASP A 152 14.38 7.70 20.18
CA ASP A 152 15.46 8.23 19.36
C ASP A 152 16.75 7.52 19.85
N PRO A 153 17.38 6.68 19.02
CA PRO A 153 16.95 6.25 17.69
C PRO A 153 15.60 5.54 17.69
N GLY A 154 14.95 5.44 16.52
CA GLY A 154 13.66 4.76 16.34
C GLY A 154 13.77 3.23 16.53
N PHE A 155 12.87 2.47 15.92
CA PHE A 155 12.93 1.01 15.94
C PHE A 155 14.18 0.52 15.19
N GLU A 156 14.98 -0.33 15.82
CA GLU A 156 16.26 -0.78 15.26
C GLU A 156 16.12 -2.15 14.58
N VAL A 157 16.77 -2.28 13.42
CA VAL A 157 16.86 -3.53 12.66
C VAL A 157 18.29 -3.78 12.21
N ALA A 158 18.63 -5.06 12.01
CA ALA A 158 19.89 -5.45 11.43
C ALA A 158 19.68 -5.98 10.01
N ILE A 159 20.48 -5.52 9.07
CA ILE A 159 20.49 -5.93 7.67
C ILE A 159 21.89 -6.47 7.37
N PRO A 160 22.03 -7.53 6.54
CA PRO A 160 23.32 -8.12 6.23
C PRO A 160 24.35 -7.08 5.74
N GLU A 161 25.60 -7.20 6.16
CA GLU A 161 26.67 -6.35 5.65
C GLU A 161 26.82 -6.50 4.14
N GLY A 162 27.05 -5.39 3.45
CA GLY A 162 27.13 -5.35 1.99
C GLY A 162 25.80 -5.26 1.27
N ALA A 163 24.67 -5.31 1.98
CA ALA A 163 23.37 -5.06 1.40
C ALA A 163 23.22 -3.61 0.93
N GLN A 164 22.61 -3.44 -0.23
CA GLN A 164 22.21 -2.13 -0.76
C GLN A 164 20.73 -1.91 -0.50
N LEU A 165 20.41 -0.95 0.36
CA LEU A 165 19.01 -0.56 0.64
C LEU A 165 18.36 0.00 -0.62
N SER A 166 17.18 -0.53 -0.97
CA SER A 166 16.37 -0.08 -2.10
C SER A 166 15.21 0.80 -1.65
N GLY A 167 14.73 0.62 -0.41
CA GLY A 167 13.66 1.42 0.17
C GLY A 167 13.20 0.89 1.51
N ALA A 168 12.45 1.72 2.23
CA ALA A 168 11.78 1.32 3.45
C ALA A 168 10.46 2.06 3.62
N ASP A 169 9.46 1.37 4.14
CA ASP A 169 8.14 1.89 4.43
C ASP A 169 7.72 1.54 5.86
N ALA A 170 6.87 2.37 6.44
CA ALA A 170 6.25 2.13 7.73
C ALA A 170 4.73 2.28 7.61
N GLN A 171 4.00 1.38 8.25
CA GLN A 171 2.55 1.41 8.34
C GLN A 171 2.13 1.28 9.79
N GLY A 172 1.56 2.32 10.37
CA GLY A 172 1.00 2.28 11.72
C GLY A 172 -0.38 1.62 11.76
N PRO A 173 -0.95 1.42 12.96
CA PRO A 173 -2.29 0.89 13.13
C PRO A 173 -3.32 1.69 12.32
N ASN A 174 -4.11 1.00 11.49
CA ASN A 174 -5.14 1.60 10.61
C ASN A 174 -4.62 2.72 9.66
N GLY A 175 -3.31 2.82 9.46
CA GLY A 175 -2.66 3.79 8.59
C GLY A 175 -2.39 3.27 7.18
N GLN A 176 -2.04 4.20 6.29
CA GLN A 176 -1.48 3.87 4.98
C GLN A 176 0.04 3.69 5.12
N PRO A 177 0.68 2.84 4.29
CA PRO A 177 2.13 2.80 4.21
C PRO A 177 2.69 4.16 3.82
N ILE A 178 3.76 4.57 4.48
CA ILE A 178 4.51 5.78 4.15
C ILE A 178 5.99 5.42 4.01
N SER A 179 6.65 6.02 3.03
CA SER A 179 8.09 5.83 2.85
C SER A 179 8.86 6.54 3.96
N ILE A 180 9.83 5.84 4.51
CA ILE A 180 10.74 6.33 5.54
C ILE A 180 12.18 6.21 5.06
N SER A 181 13.08 6.98 5.67
CA SER A 181 14.52 6.92 5.39
C SER A 181 15.24 6.28 6.57
N PRO A 182 15.67 5.00 6.47
CA PRO A 182 16.44 4.36 7.52
C PRO A 182 17.73 5.11 7.81
N GLN A 183 18.07 5.24 9.07
CA GLN A 183 19.31 5.89 9.52
C GLN A 183 20.30 4.82 9.92
N GLN A 184 21.48 4.82 9.30
CA GLN A 184 22.53 3.88 9.65
C GLN A 184 23.10 4.18 11.03
N LEU A 185 23.21 3.15 11.85
CA LEU A 185 23.79 3.17 13.18
C LEU A 185 25.14 2.41 13.19
N ALA A 186 25.88 2.50 14.29
CA ALA A 186 27.02 1.63 14.56
C ALA A 186 26.53 0.39 15.35
N PRO A 187 27.07 -0.80 15.07
CA PRO A 187 27.99 -1.19 13.99
C PRO A 187 27.33 -1.19 12.60
N LYS A 188 28.12 -1.38 11.53
CA LYS A 188 27.59 -1.51 10.18
C LYS A 188 26.51 -2.60 10.09
N GLY A 189 25.52 -2.38 9.23
CA GLY A 189 24.35 -3.27 9.10
C GLY A 189 23.24 -2.96 10.09
N HIS A 190 23.46 -2.11 11.10
CA HIS A 190 22.38 -1.67 12.00
C HIS A 190 21.74 -0.39 11.47
N TYR A 191 20.40 -0.37 11.49
CA TYR A 191 19.61 0.76 11.02
C TYR A 191 18.49 1.09 12.01
N SER A 192 18.25 2.37 12.19
CA SER A 192 17.06 2.88 12.86
C SER A 192 15.98 3.21 11.84
N LEU A 193 14.75 2.81 12.13
CA LEU A 193 13.55 3.11 11.36
C LEU A 193 12.80 4.24 12.08
N PRO A 194 12.90 5.51 11.60
CA PRO A 194 12.38 6.68 12.31
C PRO A 194 10.85 6.81 12.13
N TYR A 195 10.11 6.02 12.89
CA TYR A 195 8.66 6.05 12.90
C TYR A 195 8.12 5.81 14.31
N PRO A 196 7.14 6.62 14.79
CA PRO A 196 6.59 6.46 16.13
C PRO A 196 5.73 5.19 16.23
N LEU A 197 6.00 4.34 17.24
CA LEU A 197 5.21 3.15 17.49
C LEU A 197 3.96 3.53 18.29
N LYS A 198 2.85 3.71 17.60
CA LYS A 198 1.54 3.93 18.19
C LYS A 198 1.03 2.65 18.87
N PRO A 199 0.14 2.75 19.88
CA PRO A 199 -0.53 1.57 20.41
C PRO A 199 -1.18 0.73 19.32
N GLY A 200 -0.98 -0.59 19.37
CA GLY A 200 -1.35 -1.52 18.32
C GLY A 200 -0.15 -1.98 17.49
N GLU A 201 -0.40 -2.53 16.30
CA GLU A 201 0.64 -3.09 15.43
C GLU A 201 1.15 -2.05 14.41
N THR A 202 2.46 -1.88 14.37
CA THR A 202 3.18 -1.15 13.33
C THR A 202 3.95 -2.15 12.48
N ARG A 203 3.90 -1.99 11.17
CA ARG A 203 4.63 -2.80 10.20
C ARG A 203 5.68 -1.94 9.52
N PHE A 204 6.91 -2.45 9.53
CA PHE A 204 7.99 -1.90 8.75
C PHE A 204 8.30 -2.86 7.60
N GLN A 205 8.52 -2.33 6.43
CA GLN A 205 9.02 -3.06 5.29
C GLN A 205 10.36 -2.45 4.88
N VAL A 206 11.38 -3.29 4.73
CA VAL A 206 12.70 -2.88 4.27
C VAL A 206 13.07 -3.74 3.07
N ALA A 207 13.42 -3.10 1.97
CA ALA A 207 13.86 -3.77 0.76
C ALA A 207 15.35 -3.52 0.54
N TYR A 208 16.08 -4.57 0.24
CA TYR A 208 17.52 -4.49 -0.03
C TYR A 208 17.99 -5.57 -1.01
N GLU A 209 19.17 -5.36 -1.57
CA GLU A 209 19.81 -6.26 -2.51
C GLU A 209 21.16 -6.71 -1.99
N LEU A 210 21.51 -7.98 -2.25
CA LEU A 210 22.81 -8.56 -1.95
C LEU A 210 23.43 -9.14 -3.23
N PRO A 211 24.76 -9.05 -3.41
CA PRO A 211 25.45 -9.77 -4.50
C PRO A 211 25.18 -11.28 -4.39
N TYR A 212 24.98 -11.93 -5.52
CA TYR A 212 24.68 -13.35 -5.61
C TYR A 212 25.42 -13.99 -6.79
N HIS A 213 25.93 -15.20 -6.59
CA HIS A 213 26.68 -15.95 -7.61
C HIS A 213 26.20 -17.41 -7.70
N GLY A 214 24.87 -17.60 -7.67
CA GLY A 214 24.24 -18.93 -7.75
C GLY A 214 24.11 -19.65 -6.41
N GLU A 215 24.83 -19.22 -5.36
CA GLU A 215 24.73 -19.74 -4.00
C GLU A 215 25.08 -18.65 -2.98
N ALA A 216 24.40 -18.63 -1.85
CA ALA A 216 24.71 -17.73 -0.72
C ALA A 216 24.30 -18.37 0.61
N THR A 217 25.02 -18.00 1.67
CA THR A 217 24.60 -18.27 3.06
C THR A 217 23.98 -17.00 3.62
N PHE A 218 22.74 -17.09 4.04
CA PHE A 218 22.00 -16.01 4.68
C PHE A 218 21.94 -16.26 6.18
N SER A 219 22.32 -15.28 6.98
CA SER A 219 22.36 -15.36 8.44
C SER A 219 21.59 -14.17 9.03
N PRO A 220 20.27 -14.34 9.30
CA PRO A 220 19.48 -13.27 9.91
C PRO A 220 20.07 -12.85 11.24
N THR A 221 20.30 -11.56 11.44
CA THR A 221 20.72 -11.00 12.72
C THR A 221 19.51 -10.41 13.42
N LEU A 222 19.10 -11.01 14.54
CA LEU A 222 17.93 -10.55 15.29
C LEU A 222 18.37 -9.62 16.41
N LEU A 223 17.91 -8.37 16.40
CA LEU A 223 18.08 -7.42 17.51
C LEU A 223 16.98 -7.54 18.56
N HIS A 224 15.84 -8.11 18.19
CA HIS A 224 14.67 -8.31 19.05
C HIS A 224 14.20 -9.76 19.00
N SER A 225 13.43 -10.16 20.01
CA SER A 225 12.72 -11.44 19.99
C SER A 225 11.48 -11.32 19.11
N TRP A 226 11.15 -12.41 18.40
CA TRP A 226 9.98 -12.49 17.52
C TRP A 226 9.18 -13.74 17.86
N ASP A 227 7.86 -13.63 17.90
CA ASP A 227 6.99 -14.80 18.02
C ASP A 227 7.19 -15.73 16.82
N HIS A 228 7.32 -15.14 15.63
CA HIS A 228 7.54 -15.89 14.40
C HIS A 228 8.58 -15.22 13.50
N LEU A 229 9.53 -16.00 12.98
CA LEU A 229 10.33 -15.66 11.82
C LEU A 229 9.82 -16.53 10.66
N VAL A 230 9.40 -15.87 9.58
CA VAL A 230 8.82 -16.51 8.40
C VAL A 230 9.74 -16.28 7.21
N LEU A 231 10.21 -17.37 6.59
CA LEU A 231 10.99 -17.32 5.38
C LEU A 231 10.09 -17.70 4.19
N VAL A 232 10.05 -16.86 3.16
CA VAL A 232 9.26 -17.08 1.94
C VAL A 232 10.19 -17.11 0.74
N LEU A 233 10.24 -18.24 0.03
CA LEU A 233 11.12 -18.50 -1.10
C LEU A 233 10.32 -18.94 -2.33
N PRO A 234 10.73 -18.56 -3.56
CA PRO A 234 10.16 -19.13 -4.77
C PRO A 234 10.33 -20.65 -4.80
N PRO A 235 9.43 -21.41 -5.40
CA PRO A 235 9.52 -22.88 -5.46
C PRO A 235 10.80 -23.40 -6.14
N SER A 236 11.37 -22.62 -7.06
CA SER A 236 12.58 -22.96 -7.82
C SER A 236 13.88 -22.67 -7.08
N LEU A 237 13.83 -21.96 -5.94
CA LEU A 237 15.00 -21.64 -5.16
C LEU A 237 15.24 -22.73 -4.10
N ALA A 238 16.37 -23.42 -4.19
CA ALA A 238 16.73 -24.45 -3.23
C ALA A 238 17.14 -23.80 -1.88
N TRP A 239 16.68 -24.38 -0.76
CA TRP A 239 16.92 -23.89 0.58
C TRP A 239 17.40 -25.02 1.49
N LYS A 240 18.42 -24.75 2.28
CA LYS A 240 18.96 -25.71 3.26
C LYS A 240 19.32 -25.00 4.56
N PRO A 241 18.56 -25.20 5.64
CA PRO A 241 18.88 -24.62 6.94
C PRO A 241 20.08 -25.31 7.58
N LYS A 242 20.84 -24.58 8.38
CA LYS A 242 21.91 -25.14 9.22
C LYS A 242 21.34 -26.04 10.31
N ASN A 243 20.20 -25.64 10.89
CA ASN A 243 19.44 -26.43 11.87
C ASN A 243 17.98 -26.56 11.43
N ALA A 244 17.65 -27.70 10.80
CA ALA A 244 16.30 -27.96 10.31
C ALA A 244 15.25 -28.08 11.41
N ALA A 245 15.61 -28.42 12.64
CA ALA A 245 14.67 -28.56 13.74
C ALA A 245 14.05 -27.23 14.21
N LEU A 246 14.63 -26.09 13.81
CA LEU A 246 14.11 -24.77 14.15
C LEU A 246 12.98 -24.32 13.20
N PHE A 247 12.87 -24.94 12.03
CA PHE A 247 11.94 -24.52 10.99
C PHE A 247 10.86 -25.57 10.77
N GLN A 248 9.65 -25.09 10.58
CA GLN A 248 8.49 -25.92 10.22
C GLN A 248 8.00 -25.44 8.84
N HIS A 249 7.76 -26.40 7.96
CA HIS A 249 7.16 -26.13 6.65
C HIS A 249 5.65 -25.90 6.79
N MET A 250 5.12 -24.90 6.11
CA MET A 250 3.69 -24.65 6.04
C MET A 250 3.12 -25.38 4.80
N GLU A 251 2.39 -26.47 4.99
CA GLU A 251 1.95 -27.38 3.93
C GLU A 251 0.73 -26.86 3.13
N ASP A 252 -0.11 -26.01 3.70
CA ASP A 252 -1.40 -25.58 3.11
C ASP A 252 -1.33 -24.30 2.28
N GLN A 253 -0.17 -23.96 1.72
CA GLN A 253 -0.02 -22.76 0.90
C GLN A 253 -0.17 -23.08 -0.61
N PRO A 254 -0.86 -22.24 -1.39
CA PRO A 254 -0.85 -22.34 -2.83
C PRO A 254 0.58 -22.30 -3.39
N ALA A 255 0.90 -23.09 -4.38
CA ALA A 255 2.24 -23.13 -5.00
C ALA A 255 2.70 -21.73 -5.52
N SER A 256 1.76 -20.84 -5.81
CA SER A 256 2.02 -19.44 -6.19
C SER A 256 2.59 -18.58 -5.05
N GLU A 257 2.39 -18.97 -3.82
CA GLU A 257 2.90 -18.24 -2.63
C GLU A 257 4.32 -18.64 -2.26
N GLY A 258 4.85 -19.71 -2.86
CA GLY A 258 6.21 -20.17 -2.66
C GLY A 258 6.36 -21.19 -1.53
N ASN A 259 7.62 -21.46 -1.17
CA ASN A 259 7.99 -22.33 -0.07
C ASN A 259 8.07 -21.50 1.22
N VAL A 260 7.16 -21.74 2.16
CA VAL A 260 7.08 -20.99 3.42
C VAL A 260 7.62 -21.84 4.57
N GLN A 261 8.60 -21.28 5.29
CA GLN A 261 9.23 -21.90 6.46
C GLN A 261 9.05 -20.99 7.68
N ILE A 262 8.69 -21.53 8.82
CA ILE A 262 8.41 -20.78 10.04
C ILE A 262 9.30 -21.26 11.17
N ALA A 263 10.01 -20.33 11.83
CA ALA A 263 10.65 -20.57 13.12
C ALA A 263 9.90 -19.77 14.19
N SER A 264 9.51 -20.44 15.29
CA SER A 264 8.71 -19.83 16.35
C SER A 264 9.56 -19.47 17.56
N ASN A 265 9.18 -18.39 18.28
CA ASN A 265 9.81 -17.92 19.52
C ASN A 265 11.31 -17.68 19.36
N VAL A 266 11.71 -17.02 18.29
CA VAL A 266 13.11 -16.74 17.97
C VAL A 266 13.66 -15.58 18.80
N LYS A 267 14.94 -15.68 19.19
CA LYS A 267 15.59 -14.72 20.10
C LYS A 267 16.89 -14.20 19.53
N PRO A 268 17.35 -13.00 19.95
CA PRO A 268 18.67 -12.51 19.63
C PRO A 268 19.77 -13.52 19.94
N GLY A 269 20.74 -13.66 19.03
CA GLY A 269 21.86 -14.61 19.17
C GLY A 269 21.56 -16.04 18.75
N GLN A 270 20.33 -16.37 18.38
CA GLN A 270 19.97 -17.68 17.83
C GLN A 270 20.49 -17.82 16.39
N ASP A 271 21.18 -18.93 16.10
CA ASP A 271 21.68 -19.22 14.77
C ASP A 271 20.56 -19.76 13.86
N LEU A 272 20.03 -18.89 13.04
CA LEU A 272 18.98 -19.18 12.04
C LEU A 272 19.55 -19.24 10.61
N SER A 273 20.84 -19.47 10.47
CA SER A 273 21.52 -19.47 9.18
C SER A 273 21.00 -20.57 8.26
N PHE A 274 20.91 -20.24 6.99
CA PHE A 274 20.52 -21.17 5.93
C PHE A 274 21.28 -20.85 4.64
N ARG A 275 21.42 -21.87 3.79
CA ARG A 275 22.01 -21.76 2.47
C ARG A 275 20.89 -21.69 1.43
N ILE A 276 21.06 -20.80 0.45
CA ILE A 276 20.18 -20.66 -0.71
C ILE A 276 21.01 -20.97 -1.95
N SER A 277 20.45 -21.70 -2.93
CA SER A 277 21.10 -21.97 -4.20
C SER A 277 20.09 -22.04 -5.35
N GLY A 278 20.57 -21.73 -6.57
CA GLY A 278 19.76 -21.66 -7.77
C GLY A 278 19.19 -20.28 -8.06
N THR A 279 18.21 -20.20 -8.93
CA THR A 279 17.52 -18.95 -9.28
C THR A 279 16.02 -19.13 -9.13
N GLY A 280 15.31 -18.06 -8.84
CA GLY A 280 13.87 -18.10 -8.71
C GLY A 280 13.29 -16.75 -8.40
N SER A 281 12.15 -16.45 -9.04
CA SER A 281 11.31 -15.30 -8.78
C SER A 281 9.91 -15.75 -8.44
N PHE A 282 9.18 -14.91 -7.72
CA PHE A 282 7.76 -15.14 -7.54
C PHE A 282 7.03 -14.77 -8.83
N PRO A 283 5.95 -15.51 -9.19
CA PRO A 283 5.14 -15.16 -10.34
C PRO A 283 4.63 -13.74 -10.21
N SER A 284 4.60 -13.02 -11.33
CA SER A 284 3.95 -11.71 -11.36
C SER A 284 2.44 -11.87 -11.08
N PRO A 285 1.74 -10.80 -10.64
CA PRO A 285 0.28 -10.87 -10.44
C PRO A 285 -0.48 -11.35 -11.69
N GLU A 286 0.03 -11.05 -12.88
CA GLU A 286 -0.54 -11.51 -14.16
C GLU A 286 -0.31 -13.00 -14.39
N GLU A 287 0.87 -13.51 -14.09
CA GLU A 287 1.19 -14.95 -14.19
C GLU A 287 0.46 -15.76 -13.12
N ALA A 288 0.32 -15.22 -11.90
CA ALA A 288 -0.44 -15.84 -10.83
C ALA A 288 -1.94 -15.93 -11.17
N ALA A 289 -2.49 -14.93 -11.85
CA ALA A 289 -3.87 -14.95 -12.33
C ALA A 289 -4.10 -15.98 -13.47
N GLN A 290 -3.07 -16.28 -14.25
CA GLN A 290 -3.13 -17.27 -15.34
C GLN A 290 -2.87 -18.70 -14.87
N SER A 291 -2.17 -18.88 -13.75
CA SER A 291 -1.83 -20.18 -13.17
C SER A 291 -2.83 -20.70 -12.14
N GLY A 292 -3.96 -20.05 -12.00
CA GLY A 292 -5.09 -20.57 -11.19
C GLY A 292 -5.47 -21.98 -11.65
N PRO A 293 -5.93 -22.88 -10.77
CA PRO A 293 -6.30 -24.23 -11.15
C PRO A 293 -7.27 -24.16 -12.33
N PRO A 294 -7.13 -25.03 -13.35
CA PRO A 294 -8.03 -25.03 -14.49
C PRO A 294 -9.45 -25.13 -13.94
N SER A 295 -10.20 -24.06 -14.09
CA SER A 295 -11.61 -24.05 -13.71
C SER A 295 -12.29 -25.09 -14.59
N ASN A 296 -12.45 -26.30 -14.07
CA ASN A 296 -13.41 -27.27 -14.60
C ASN A 296 -14.76 -26.55 -14.52
N ARG A 297 -15.11 -25.90 -15.61
CA ARG A 297 -16.47 -25.39 -15.83
C ARG A 297 -17.39 -26.59 -16.01
N ASP A 298 -17.64 -27.28 -14.92
CA ASP A 298 -18.80 -28.14 -14.82
C ASP A 298 -20.00 -27.21 -14.70
N SER A 299 -20.66 -27.02 -15.83
CA SER A 299 -21.89 -26.22 -15.99
C SER A 299 -23.07 -26.94 -15.35
N ARG A 300 -23.05 -27.07 -14.00
CA ARG A 300 -24.21 -27.49 -13.22
C ARG A 300 -24.68 -26.34 -12.34
N PRO A 301 -25.92 -25.85 -12.49
CA PRO A 301 -26.50 -24.94 -11.53
C PRO A 301 -26.74 -25.71 -10.22
N GLY A 302 -26.10 -25.32 -9.12
CA GLY A 302 -26.35 -25.86 -7.79
C GLY A 302 -25.15 -26.50 -7.08
N GLY A 303 -23.92 -25.98 -7.25
CA GLY A 303 -22.75 -26.40 -6.48
C GLY A 303 -22.95 -26.14 -5.00
N GLY A 304 -23.29 -27.19 -4.24
CA GLY A 304 -23.41 -27.16 -2.80
C GLY A 304 -22.07 -26.87 -2.12
N LEU A 305 -22.14 -26.17 -1.00
CA LEU A 305 -21.05 -25.99 -0.04
C LEU A 305 -20.51 -27.37 0.34
N GLY A 306 -19.18 -27.57 0.21
CA GLY A 306 -18.52 -28.78 0.70
C GLY A 306 -18.73 -28.97 2.20
N PRO A 307 -18.51 -30.19 2.73
CA PRO A 307 -18.72 -30.47 4.14
C PRO A 307 -17.86 -29.55 5.03
N PRO A 308 -18.35 -29.14 6.22
CA PRO A 308 -17.60 -28.30 7.13
C PRO A 308 -16.34 -29.03 7.60
N ILE A 309 -15.20 -28.37 7.55
CA ILE A 309 -13.93 -28.87 8.08
C ILE A 309 -13.93 -28.62 9.60
N ASP A 310 -14.38 -29.59 10.36
CA ASP A 310 -14.32 -29.59 11.82
C ASP A 310 -12.95 -30.08 12.32
N ALA A 311 -11.87 -29.37 12.01
CA ALA A 311 -10.59 -29.54 12.68
C ALA A 311 -10.24 -28.22 13.38
N PRO A 312 -9.85 -28.23 14.67
CA PRO A 312 -9.40 -27.01 15.35
C PRO A 312 -8.08 -26.55 14.71
N ASP A 313 -8.18 -25.50 13.91
CA ASP A 313 -7.04 -24.86 13.25
C ASP A 313 -6.17 -24.15 14.29
N ALA A 314 -5.02 -24.73 14.61
CA ALA A 314 -4.07 -24.19 15.57
C ALA A 314 -3.54 -22.79 15.16
N LEU A 315 -3.65 -22.44 13.87
CA LEU A 315 -3.19 -21.17 13.29
C LEU A 315 -4.33 -20.18 13.03
N ALA A 316 -5.59 -20.53 13.29
CA ALA A 316 -6.75 -19.64 13.08
C ALA A 316 -6.57 -18.29 13.78
N LYS A 317 -5.89 -18.26 14.93
CA LYS A 317 -5.56 -17.05 15.69
C LYS A 317 -4.57 -16.14 14.95
N TYR A 318 -3.70 -16.69 14.10
CA TYR A 318 -2.65 -15.97 13.38
C TYR A 318 -2.96 -15.78 11.90
N ARG A 319 -4.01 -16.42 11.39
CA ARG A 319 -4.44 -16.36 9.98
C ARG A 319 -4.51 -14.94 9.43
N TRP A 320 -5.07 -14.02 10.21
CA TRP A 320 -5.19 -12.62 9.81
C TRP A 320 -3.86 -11.86 9.81
N VAL A 321 -2.93 -12.22 10.69
CA VAL A 321 -1.58 -11.63 10.75
C VAL A 321 -0.77 -12.10 9.54
N ILE A 322 -0.81 -13.38 9.25
CA ILE A 322 -0.08 -13.99 8.12
C ILE A 322 -0.65 -13.49 6.78
N LEU A 323 -1.98 -13.48 6.62
CA LEU A 323 -2.64 -12.95 5.42
C LEU A 323 -2.40 -11.45 5.24
N GLY A 324 -2.41 -10.68 6.33
CA GLY A 324 -2.10 -9.26 6.29
C GLY A 324 -0.64 -8.99 5.92
N ALA A 325 0.31 -9.75 6.46
CA ALA A 325 1.71 -9.66 6.09
C ALA A 325 1.93 -10.02 4.61
N LEU A 326 1.28 -11.07 4.13
CA LEU A 326 1.36 -11.50 2.74
C LEU A 326 0.77 -10.45 1.77
N ALA A 327 -0.37 -9.85 2.12
CA ALA A 327 -1.00 -8.79 1.32
C ALA A 327 -0.11 -7.55 1.20
N VAL A 328 0.59 -7.16 2.28
CA VAL A 328 1.53 -6.03 2.26
C VAL A 328 2.77 -6.37 1.42
N VAL A 329 3.27 -7.61 1.50
CA VAL A 329 4.41 -8.07 0.67
C VAL A 329 4.04 -8.07 -0.82
N LEU A 330 2.83 -8.46 -1.18
CA LEU A 330 2.34 -8.40 -2.56
C LEU A 330 2.19 -6.96 -3.06
N ALA A 331 1.67 -6.06 -2.22
CA ALA A 331 1.57 -4.64 -2.55
C ALA A 331 2.96 -3.99 -2.72
N GLY A 332 3.93 -4.34 -1.86
CA GLY A 332 5.31 -3.87 -1.94
C GLY A 332 6.04 -4.39 -3.19
N GLY A 333 5.80 -5.64 -3.57
CA GLY A 333 6.34 -6.21 -4.83
C GLY A 333 5.85 -5.47 -6.06
N ALA A 334 4.56 -5.11 -6.09
CA ALA A 334 3.98 -4.30 -7.15
C ALA A 334 4.57 -2.88 -7.20
N TYR A 335 4.80 -2.27 -6.03
CA TYR A 335 5.40 -0.94 -5.92
C TYR A 335 6.84 -0.91 -6.47
N ILE A 336 7.68 -1.91 -6.12
CA ILE A 336 9.06 -2.01 -6.62
C ILE A 336 9.07 -2.19 -8.15
N SER A 337 8.13 -2.93 -8.72
CA SER A 337 8.00 -3.12 -10.17
C SER A 337 7.62 -1.82 -10.90
N VAL A 338 6.76 -0.99 -10.29
CA VAL A 338 6.32 0.29 -10.87
C VAL A 338 7.40 1.38 -10.73
N THR A 339 8.18 1.38 -9.65
CA THR A 339 9.22 2.41 -9.41
C THR A 339 10.52 2.15 -10.18
N ARG A 340 10.72 0.94 -10.72
CA ARG A 340 11.86 0.58 -11.57
C ARG A 340 11.63 0.78 -13.07
N GLY A 341 10.80 1.75 -13.47
CA GLY A 341 10.80 2.25 -14.85
C GLY A 341 12.22 2.68 -15.28
N PRO A 342 12.60 2.55 -16.56
CA PRO A 342 13.95 2.79 -17.02
C PRO A 342 14.43 4.17 -16.58
N LYS A 343 15.58 4.22 -15.88
CA LYS A 343 16.22 5.45 -15.42
C LYS A 343 16.47 6.37 -16.62
N PRO A 344 16.01 7.64 -16.58
CA PRO A 344 16.41 8.60 -17.61
C PRO A 344 17.93 8.81 -17.50
N VAL A 345 18.63 8.52 -18.58
CA VAL A 345 20.05 8.86 -18.72
C VAL A 345 20.19 10.37 -18.61
N ALA A 346 20.98 10.83 -17.65
CA ALA A 346 21.26 12.23 -17.43
C ALA A 346 21.86 12.84 -18.72
N ALA A 347 21.15 13.75 -19.35
CA ALA A 347 21.64 14.55 -20.47
C ALA A 347 22.53 15.68 -19.93
N SER A 348 23.78 15.73 -20.40
CA SER A 348 24.67 16.88 -20.28
C SER A 348 24.04 18.12 -20.90
N PRO A 349 24.34 19.33 -20.41
CA PRO A 349 23.75 20.55 -20.93
C PRO A 349 24.34 20.92 -22.30
N ALA A 350 23.48 21.12 -23.28
CA ALA A 350 23.82 21.68 -24.58
C ALA A 350 23.33 23.13 -24.68
N PRO A 351 24.04 23.97 -25.49
CA PRO A 351 23.83 25.41 -25.60
C PRO A 351 22.61 25.79 -26.46
N PRO A 352 22.18 27.07 -26.50
CA PRO A 352 20.83 27.44 -26.85
C PRO A 352 20.56 27.63 -28.37
N ALA A 353 19.34 27.27 -28.69
CA ALA A 353 18.45 27.75 -29.75
C ALA A 353 18.88 27.65 -31.22
N GLN A 354 18.07 26.92 -31.99
CA GLN A 354 17.38 27.46 -33.14
C GLN A 354 16.14 26.62 -33.48
N THR A 355 15.04 27.28 -33.62
CA THR A 355 13.74 26.82 -34.10
C THR A 355 13.80 26.27 -35.52
N THR A 356 13.42 25.01 -35.71
CA THR A 356 12.71 24.57 -36.93
C THR A 356 11.89 23.32 -36.65
N SER A 357 10.65 23.40 -37.05
CA SER A 357 9.62 22.36 -37.04
C SER A 357 10.10 21.07 -37.72
N THR A 358 9.94 19.93 -37.06
CA THR A 358 9.63 18.65 -37.72
C THR A 358 8.87 17.76 -36.73
N ALA A 359 7.55 17.85 -36.83
CA ALA A 359 6.65 16.84 -36.36
C ALA A 359 6.81 15.61 -37.27
N THR A 360 7.23 14.48 -36.72
CA THR A 360 6.85 13.13 -37.18
C THR A 360 7.79 12.07 -36.57
N ALA A 361 7.46 11.57 -35.38
CA ALA A 361 7.86 10.24 -34.90
C ALA A 361 7.22 9.80 -33.56
N THR A 362 6.34 10.61 -32.95
CA THR A 362 5.73 10.28 -31.65
C THR A 362 4.25 9.87 -31.76
N SER A 363 3.71 9.78 -32.96
CA SER A 363 2.27 9.60 -33.21
C SER A 363 1.76 8.16 -33.01
N GLY A 364 2.60 7.13 -33.17
CA GLY A 364 2.17 5.74 -33.12
C GLY A 364 1.89 5.22 -31.71
N ASN A 365 2.76 5.54 -30.75
CA ASN A 365 2.61 5.08 -29.39
C ASN A 365 1.51 5.86 -28.62
N ALA A 366 1.39 7.16 -28.85
CA ALA A 366 0.33 7.97 -28.25
C ALA A 366 -1.08 7.55 -28.73
N LEU A 367 -1.20 7.16 -30.01
CA LEU A 367 -2.46 6.66 -30.57
C LEU A 367 -2.83 5.29 -29.98
N LEU A 368 -1.85 4.41 -29.79
CA LEU A 368 -2.06 3.10 -29.18
C LEU A 368 -2.44 3.21 -27.68
N GLU A 369 -1.86 4.16 -26.96
CA GLU A 369 -2.21 4.44 -25.57
C GLU A 369 -3.63 5.01 -25.45
N ALA A 370 -3.97 5.99 -26.27
CA ALA A 370 -5.33 6.55 -26.30
C ALA A 370 -6.40 5.49 -26.63
N MET A 371 -6.11 4.55 -27.54
CA MET A 371 -7.02 3.44 -27.84
C MET A 371 -7.14 2.42 -26.70
N LYS A 372 -6.09 2.19 -25.91
CA LYS A 372 -6.17 1.33 -24.71
C LYS A 372 -7.05 1.97 -23.64
N ASP A 373 -6.90 3.27 -23.43
CA ASP A 373 -7.71 4.02 -22.46
C ASP A 373 -9.19 4.02 -22.85
N GLU A 374 -9.49 4.16 -24.13
CA GLU A 374 -10.86 4.14 -24.63
C GLU A 374 -11.51 2.76 -24.53
N LEU A 375 -10.75 1.68 -24.79
CA LEU A 375 -11.19 0.29 -24.57
C LEU A 375 -11.46 0.02 -23.09
N PHE A 376 -10.61 0.51 -22.21
CA PHE A 376 -10.77 0.37 -20.76
C PHE A 376 -12.03 1.11 -20.28
N GLN A 377 -12.26 2.33 -20.77
CA GLN A 377 -13.43 3.12 -20.40
C GLN A 377 -14.73 2.46 -20.85
N LEU A 378 -14.73 1.91 -22.04
CA LEU A 378 -15.85 1.15 -22.60
C LEU A 378 -16.19 -0.11 -21.78
N GLU A 379 -15.18 -0.80 -21.26
CA GLU A 379 -15.36 -1.95 -20.35
C GLU A 379 -15.94 -1.52 -19.00
N VAL A 380 -15.48 -0.39 -18.46
CA VAL A 380 -16.00 0.17 -17.19
C VAL A 380 -17.45 0.58 -17.34
N GLU A 381 -17.83 1.25 -18.45
CA GLU A 381 -19.21 1.67 -18.72
C GLU A 381 -20.15 0.46 -18.87
N ARG A 382 -19.65 -0.62 -19.48
CA ARG A 382 -20.40 -1.89 -19.54
C ARG A 382 -20.62 -2.49 -18.14
N GLN A 383 -19.59 -2.54 -17.31
CA GLN A 383 -19.69 -3.09 -15.96
C GLN A 383 -20.60 -2.25 -15.05
N GLN A 384 -20.65 -0.95 -15.28
CA GLN A 384 -21.54 -0.03 -14.57
C GLN A 384 -22.98 -0.05 -15.10
N GLY A 385 -23.25 -0.78 -16.19
CA GLY A 385 -24.57 -0.84 -16.80
C GLY A 385 -25.01 0.43 -17.52
N VAL A 386 -24.06 1.34 -17.85
CA VAL A 386 -24.32 2.61 -18.53
C VAL A 386 -24.59 2.38 -20.02
N ILE A 387 -23.98 1.35 -20.62
CA ILE A 387 -24.19 0.97 -22.02
C ILE A 387 -24.74 -0.44 -22.13
N THR A 388 -25.52 -0.71 -23.19
CA THR A 388 -26.05 -2.04 -23.46
C THR A 388 -24.98 -2.97 -24.05
N GLN A 389 -25.15 -4.29 -23.93
CA GLN A 389 -24.22 -5.24 -24.52
C GLN A 389 -24.09 -5.05 -26.05
N GLU A 390 -25.17 -4.70 -26.71
CA GLU A 390 -25.18 -4.47 -28.17
C GLU A 390 -24.40 -3.24 -28.57
N ASP A 391 -24.47 -2.14 -27.78
CA ASP A 391 -23.72 -0.92 -28.01
C ASP A 391 -22.22 -1.11 -27.71
N TYR A 392 -21.90 -1.88 -26.67
CA TYR A 392 -20.53 -2.29 -26.36
C TYR A 392 -19.90 -3.06 -27.52
N ASP A 393 -20.58 -4.06 -28.07
CA ASP A 393 -20.08 -4.88 -29.17
C ASP A 393 -19.87 -4.06 -30.45
N LYS A 394 -20.73 -3.10 -30.73
CA LYS A 394 -20.58 -2.18 -31.86
C LYS A 394 -19.37 -1.26 -31.72
N GLN A 395 -19.19 -0.65 -30.54
CA GLN A 395 -18.08 0.26 -30.27
C GLN A 395 -16.75 -0.46 -30.24
N LYS A 396 -16.68 -1.64 -29.64
CA LYS A 396 -15.51 -2.50 -29.62
C LYS A 396 -15.08 -2.94 -31.04
N ALA A 397 -16.04 -3.33 -31.89
CA ALA A 397 -15.75 -3.69 -33.28
C ALA A 397 -15.19 -2.53 -34.10
N ALA A 398 -15.64 -1.30 -33.84
CA ALA A 398 -15.12 -0.09 -34.47
C ALA A 398 -13.68 0.23 -34.03
N LEU A 399 -13.39 0.10 -32.74
CA LEU A 399 -12.04 0.26 -32.16
C LEU A 399 -11.07 -0.79 -32.70
N ASP A 400 -11.47 -2.08 -32.77
CA ASP A 400 -10.65 -3.16 -33.32
C ASP A 400 -10.32 -2.95 -34.80
N GLN A 401 -11.26 -2.43 -35.57
CA GLN A 401 -11.02 -2.10 -36.98
C GLN A 401 -10.01 -0.96 -37.14
N THR A 402 -10.08 0.05 -36.26
CA THR A 402 -9.14 1.18 -36.26
C THR A 402 -7.75 0.75 -35.82
N LEU A 403 -7.65 -0.13 -34.83
CA LEU A 403 -6.39 -0.72 -34.36
C LEU A 403 -5.72 -1.55 -35.46
N LYS A 404 -6.46 -2.40 -36.17
CA LYS A 404 -5.96 -3.17 -37.31
C LYS A 404 -5.41 -2.29 -38.42
N ARG A 405 -6.07 -1.16 -38.72
CA ARG A 405 -5.60 -0.18 -39.71
C ARG A 405 -4.32 0.53 -39.24
N ALA A 406 -4.22 0.89 -37.98
CA ALA A 406 -3.05 1.55 -37.40
C ALA A 406 -1.83 0.60 -37.43
N LEU A 407 -1.99 -0.64 -37.01
CA LEU A 407 -0.94 -1.66 -37.06
C LEU A 407 -0.49 -2.02 -38.49
N ALA A 408 -1.41 -2.01 -39.45
CA ALA A 408 -1.08 -2.23 -40.86
C ALA A 408 -0.26 -1.06 -41.48
N ARG A 409 -0.44 0.17 -40.99
CA ARG A 409 0.38 1.33 -41.38
C ARG A 409 1.77 1.26 -40.78
N THR A 410 1.88 0.99 -39.48
CA THR A 410 3.18 0.87 -38.78
C THR A 410 4.05 -0.24 -39.39
N ARG A 411 3.44 -1.31 -39.91
CA ARG A 411 4.15 -2.40 -40.58
C ARG A 411 4.64 -2.05 -41.99
N ARG A 412 4.03 -1.06 -42.66
CA ARG A 412 4.47 -0.54 -43.95
C ARG A 412 5.61 0.48 -43.85
N ASP A 413 5.67 1.20 -42.73
CA ASP A 413 6.69 2.22 -42.49
C ASP A 413 8.01 1.65 -41.94
N ASN A 414 8.03 0.33 -41.59
CA ASN A 414 9.21 -0.41 -41.09
C ASN A 414 9.78 -1.41 -42.12
N VAL A 415 9.40 -1.37 -43.38
CA VAL A 415 9.98 -2.08 -44.51
C VAL A 415 10.52 -1.03 -45.52
#